data_9149fc2f1925cf5215052077f58e9664
#
_entry.id   9149fc2f1925cf5215052077f58e9664
#
_cell.length_a   1.000
_cell.length_b   1.000
_cell.length_c   1.000
_cell.angle_alpha   90.00
_cell.angle_beta   90.00
_cell.angle_gamma   90.00
#
_symmetry.space_group_name_H-M   'P 1'
#
loop_
_entity.id
_entity.type
_entity.pdbx_description
1 polymer ?
#
loop_
_entity_poly.entity_id
_entity_poly.type
_entity_poly.pdbx_seq_one_letter_code
_entity_poly.pdbx_strand_id
1 'polypeptide(L)'
;MLYYFLWFLYSCIGAVFFNTALGQPKFGAFGYLLGFVCTFLLHHKFPSLFFGDNNADFSHIRGAKIVSNSKLLALSKKEKHVENPVTIANIAVPFALENRHFLFVGSPGTGKSQLFLQVAKVARQRGNGAVIADLDGELTADFYREGLDVLLSPFDKRSPAWSPLAEMEGVWDADRVAKSIIADGEGSSKEWNKYAQFILSAVLLKIWQSGGNNGDLVHYLMFSKNEDLKALCDGSEASRMFEDGAERMLSSILSIVSSFAKTLNKLDKNANADSFSITKFVKENAEKNTGKWLFMPVRDDMFPMLSPLIAAQVDIAISALLTSKNDDQRRVFFFVDEFATWGKIEGIEPLLTKARKKGGCAVLGLQNVSQARENYGKERSQTLLSSCGTWLTLRSTDGDTAEFLSRNIGDEDIRRVINSSSDQGSSTSEQFSKQRVILPSELQKLPDLEGVLNIAGPLPAGWVSIKYMQPERNVEPFDLKDERSIEKFLDEEEQESVEIETDGFIP
;
A
#
# COMPACT_ATOMS: atom_id res chain seq x y z
N MET A 1 31.58 -30.86 8.16
CA MET A 1 32.55 -31.82 8.71
C MET A 1 33.24 -32.60 7.62
N LEU A 2 32.53 -33.22 6.68
CA LEU A 2 33.08 -33.97 5.55
C LEU A 2 34.05 -33.13 4.66
N TYR A 3 33.72 -31.86 4.42
CA TYR A 3 34.55 -30.94 3.62
C TYR A 3 35.94 -30.72 4.23
N TYR A 4 36.03 -30.45 5.55
CA TYR A 4 37.31 -30.27 6.26
C TYR A 4 38.12 -31.58 6.29
N PHE A 5 37.41 -32.72 6.36
CA PHE A 5 38.06 -34.05 6.31
C PHE A 5 38.64 -34.33 4.92
N LEU A 6 37.91 -34.08 3.84
CA LEU A 6 38.37 -34.21 2.48
C LEU A 6 39.51 -33.25 2.15
N TRP A 7 39.38 -31.99 2.59
CA TRP A 7 40.48 -31.01 2.46
C TRP A 7 41.76 -31.48 3.13
N PHE A 8 41.66 -31.99 4.38
CA PHE A 8 42.78 -32.51 5.13
C PHE A 8 43.37 -33.74 4.41
N LEU A 9 42.54 -34.64 3.93
CA LEU A 9 42.97 -35.85 3.22
C LEU A 9 43.72 -35.53 1.92
N TYR A 10 43.21 -34.65 1.08
CA TYR A 10 43.85 -34.22 -0.17
C TYR A 10 45.13 -33.43 0.09
N SER A 11 45.17 -32.63 1.11
CA SER A 11 46.38 -31.91 1.51
C SER A 11 47.47 -32.87 2.02
N CYS A 12 47.08 -33.91 2.78
CA CYS A 12 48.01 -34.94 3.23
C CYS A 12 48.53 -35.81 2.06
N ILE A 13 47.68 -36.22 1.14
CA ILE A 13 48.07 -36.98 -0.05
C ILE A 13 49.06 -36.17 -0.91
N GLY A 14 48.75 -34.87 -1.15
CA GLY A 14 49.61 -33.96 -1.87
C GLY A 14 50.98 -33.82 -1.20
N ALA A 15 51.00 -33.65 0.13
CA ALA A 15 52.27 -33.54 0.88
C ALA A 15 53.10 -34.82 0.85
N VAL A 16 52.46 -35.98 0.97
CA VAL A 16 53.11 -37.31 0.88
C VAL A 16 53.65 -37.53 -0.53
N PHE A 17 52.88 -37.24 -1.57
CA PHE A 17 53.32 -37.37 -2.97
C PHE A 17 54.56 -36.52 -3.27
N PHE A 18 54.53 -35.24 -2.91
CA PHE A 18 55.68 -34.35 -3.14
C PHE A 18 56.89 -34.73 -2.29
N ASN A 19 56.68 -35.22 -1.07
CA ASN A 19 57.78 -35.64 -0.20
C ASN A 19 58.47 -36.94 -0.72
N THR A 20 57.67 -37.88 -1.24
CA THR A 20 58.19 -39.15 -1.75
C THR A 20 58.76 -38.99 -3.17
N ALA A 21 58.13 -38.19 -4.05
CA ALA A 21 58.59 -38.02 -5.43
C ALA A 21 59.83 -37.14 -5.58
N LEU A 22 60.05 -36.16 -4.70
CA LEU A 22 61.15 -35.20 -4.81
C LEU A 22 62.21 -35.34 -3.73
N GLY A 23 62.04 -36.23 -2.77
CA GLY A 23 63.04 -36.58 -1.75
C GLY A 23 63.46 -35.44 -0.82
N GLN A 24 62.70 -34.33 -0.76
CA GLN A 24 63.03 -33.14 0.00
C GLN A 24 61.87 -32.65 0.92
N PRO A 25 62.05 -32.57 2.25
CA PRO A 25 60.97 -32.21 3.15
C PRO A 25 60.43 -30.77 2.97
N LYS A 26 61.20 -29.92 2.28
CA LYS A 26 60.79 -28.51 1.99
C LYS A 26 59.59 -28.42 1.02
N PHE A 27 59.28 -29.45 0.26
CA PHE A 27 58.16 -29.43 -0.69
C PHE A 27 56.82 -29.90 -0.08
N GLY A 28 56.79 -30.36 1.17
CA GLY A 28 55.56 -30.71 1.85
C GLY A 28 54.57 -29.52 1.97
N ALA A 29 55.09 -28.33 2.27
CA ALA A 29 54.28 -27.11 2.34
C ALA A 29 53.66 -26.74 0.97
N PHE A 30 54.39 -26.96 -0.13
CA PHE A 30 53.89 -26.74 -1.48
C PHE A 30 52.78 -27.74 -1.85
N GLY A 31 52.93 -29.00 -1.43
CA GLY A 31 51.90 -30.03 -1.58
C GLY A 31 50.58 -29.68 -0.85
N TYR A 32 50.69 -29.13 0.37
CA TYR A 32 49.51 -28.62 1.11
C TYR A 32 48.83 -27.47 0.38
N LEU A 33 49.61 -26.49 -0.12
CA LEU A 33 49.07 -25.35 -0.87
C LEU A 33 48.39 -25.80 -2.16
N LEU A 34 49.02 -26.74 -2.91
CA LEU A 34 48.44 -27.28 -4.14
C LEU A 34 47.12 -28.04 -3.84
N GLY A 35 47.12 -28.88 -2.79
CA GLY A 35 45.94 -29.57 -2.34
C GLY A 35 44.78 -28.60 -1.97
N PHE A 36 45.10 -27.52 -1.30
CA PHE A 36 44.12 -26.44 -0.98
C PHE A 36 43.56 -25.81 -2.25
N VAL A 37 44.42 -25.37 -3.16
CA VAL A 37 44.00 -24.74 -4.42
C VAL A 37 43.18 -25.69 -5.28
N CYS A 38 43.57 -26.97 -5.40
CA CYS A 38 42.78 -27.97 -6.12
C CYS A 38 41.43 -28.20 -5.50
N THR A 39 41.31 -28.30 -4.15
CA THR A 39 40.05 -28.49 -3.44
C THR A 39 39.17 -27.26 -3.59
N PHE A 40 39.75 -26.05 -3.49
CA PHE A 40 39.03 -24.81 -3.70
C PHE A 40 38.50 -24.67 -5.13
N LEU A 41 39.31 -24.99 -6.14
CA LEU A 41 38.90 -24.94 -7.54
C LEU A 41 37.83 -25.99 -7.87
N LEU A 42 37.96 -27.21 -7.33
CA LEU A 42 36.94 -28.25 -7.47
C LEU A 42 35.65 -27.88 -6.79
N HIS A 43 35.72 -27.30 -5.58
CA HIS A 43 34.53 -26.82 -4.88
C HIS A 43 33.82 -25.71 -5.63
N HIS A 44 34.57 -24.75 -6.20
CA HIS A 44 33.99 -23.62 -6.92
C HIS A 44 33.45 -24.02 -8.31
N LYS A 45 34.08 -24.98 -8.97
CA LYS A 45 33.74 -25.42 -10.33
C LYS A 45 32.69 -26.55 -10.35
N PHE A 46 32.68 -27.38 -9.31
CA PHE A 46 31.81 -28.54 -9.18
C PHE A 46 31.23 -28.65 -7.74
N PRO A 47 30.40 -27.72 -7.31
CA PRO A 47 29.83 -27.75 -5.97
C PRO A 47 29.01 -29.02 -5.71
N SER A 48 28.41 -29.62 -6.72
CA SER A 48 27.67 -30.89 -6.62
C SER A 48 28.51 -32.10 -6.20
N LEU A 49 29.84 -32.05 -6.35
CA LEU A 49 30.75 -33.12 -5.89
C LEU A 49 30.94 -33.11 -4.35
N PHE A 50 30.72 -31.96 -3.73
CA PHE A 50 30.94 -31.76 -2.28
C PHE A 50 29.67 -31.64 -1.46
N PHE A 51 28.67 -31.07 -2.07
CA PHE A 51 27.29 -31.04 -1.55
C PHE A 51 26.52 -31.98 -2.46
N GLY A 52 26.27 -33.21 -1.99
CA GLY A 52 25.41 -34.11 -2.75
C GLY A 52 24.19 -33.35 -3.23
N ASP A 53 23.89 -33.45 -4.52
CA ASP A 53 22.71 -32.82 -5.11
C ASP A 53 21.48 -33.43 -4.45
N ASN A 54 21.05 -32.83 -3.30
CA ASN A 54 19.78 -33.18 -2.66
C ASN A 54 18.58 -32.85 -3.56
N ASN A 55 18.83 -32.27 -4.74
CA ASN A 55 17.83 -31.94 -5.76
C ASN A 55 17.65 -33.03 -6.85
N ALA A 56 18.45 -34.10 -6.86
CA ALA A 56 18.33 -35.14 -7.85
C ALA A 56 17.01 -35.92 -7.80
N ASP A 57 16.32 -35.89 -6.62
CA ASP A 57 15.10 -36.66 -6.39
C ASP A 57 13.80 -35.88 -6.66
N PHE A 58 13.87 -34.58 -6.99
CA PHE A 58 12.69 -33.77 -7.21
C PHE A 58 12.66 -33.18 -8.63
N SER A 59 11.59 -33.41 -9.36
CA SER A 59 11.33 -32.74 -10.64
C SER A 59 10.02 -32.00 -10.58
N HIS A 60 10.06 -30.68 -10.90
CA HIS A 60 8.87 -29.87 -11.11
C HIS A 60 8.11 -30.39 -12.33
N ILE A 61 6.81 -30.66 -12.19
CA ILE A 61 5.96 -31.15 -13.26
C ILE A 61 5.14 -30.00 -13.85
N ARG A 62 4.37 -29.31 -12.97
CA ARG A 62 3.46 -28.23 -13.35
C ARG A 62 3.13 -27.36 -12.13
N GLY A 63 2.47 -26.25 -12.37
CA GLY A 63 2.04 -25.31 -11.34
C GLY A 63 2.89 -24.07 -11.29
N ALA A 64 2.85 -23.36 -10.17
CA ALA A 64 3.65 -22.16 -9.99
C ALA A 64 5.14 -22.47 -9.96
N LYS A 65 5.96 -21.52 -10.35
CA LYS A 65 7.42 -21.63 -10.31
C LYS A 65 8.03 -20.30 -9.97
N ILE A 66 8.99 -20.29 -9.04
CA ILE A 66 9.83 -19.12 -8.77
C ILE A 66 11.14 -19.28 -9.53
N VAL A 67 11.47 -18.30 -10.36
CA VAL A 67 12.72 -18.29 -11.14
C VAL A 67 13.75 -17.33 -10.53
N SER A 68 15.01 -17.47 -10.90
CA SER A 68 16.06 -16.54 -10.50
C SER A 68 15.82 -15.14 -11.09
N ASN A 69 16.35 -14.10 -10.44
CA ASN A 69 16.28 -12.71 -10.91
C ASN A 69 16.77 -12.57 -12.36
N SER A 70 17.91 -13.17 -12.70
CA SER A 70 18.49 -13.12 -14.06
C SER A 70 17.55 -13.71 -15.12
N LYS A 71 16.86 -14.80 -14.77
CA LYS A 71 15.89 -15.43 -15.68
C LYS A 71 14.63 -14.57 -15.82
N LEU A 72 14.11 -14.02 -14.71
CA LEU A 72 12.96 -13.12 -14.75
C LEU A 72 13.27 -11.86 -15.58
N LEU A 73 14.44 -11.26 -15.38
CA LEU A 73 14.90 -10.10 -16.15
C LEU A 73 15.00 -10.41 -17.64
N ALA A 74 15.54 -11.58 -18.01
CA ALA A 74 15.64 -12.00 -19.41
C ALA A 74 14.26 -12.22 -20.05
N LEU A 75 13.29 -12.73 -19.28
CA LEU A 75 11.91 -12.90 -19.75
C LEU A 75 11.20 -11.54 -19.86
N SER A 76 11.31 -10.68 -18.86
CA SER A 76 10.72 -9.35 -18.88
C SER A 76 11.19 -8.52 -20.09
N LYS A 77 12.47 -8.57 -20.45
CA LYS A 77 13.01 -7.87 -21.63
C LYS A 77 12.38 -8.29 -22.97
N LYS A 78 11.71 -9.44 -23.03
CA LYS A 78 11.00 -9.91 -24.24
C LYS A 78 9.60 -9.34 -24.36
N GLU A 79 9.07 -8.79 -23.27
CA GLU A 79 7.76 -8.15 -23.25
C GLU A 79 7.83 -6.75 -23.88
N LYS A 80 6.66 -6.25 -24.30
CA LYS A 80 6.54 -4.90 -24.87
C LYS A 80 6.54 -3.86 -23.74
N HIS A 81 7.52 -2.97 -23.76
CA HIS A 81 7.64 -1.86 -22.83
C HIS A 81 7.56 -0.49 -23.54
N VAL A 82 7.24 0.55 -22.75
CA VAL A 82 7.42 1.95 -23.14
C VAL A 82 8.88 2.37 -22.94
N GLU A 83 9.27 3.54 -23.41
CA GLU A 83 10.64 4.03 -23.33
C GLU A 83 11.19 4.08 -21.90
N ASN A 84 10.38 4.51 -20.94
CA ASN A 84 10.73 4.54 -19.52
C ASN A 84 9.70 3.72 -18.70
N PRO A 85 9.82 2.38 -18.64
CA PRO A 85 8.83 1.54 -17.97
C PRO A 85 8.95 1.65 -16.44
N VAL A 86 7.83 1.45 -15.74
CA VAL A 86 7.89 1.22 -14.29
C VAL A 86 8.72 -0.03 -14.03
N THR A 87 9.71 0.10 -13.16
CA THR A 87 10.60 -1.01 -12.77
C THR A 87 10.46 -1.32 -11.29
N ILE A 88 10.42 -2.60 -10.96
CA ILE A 88 10.44 -3.11 -9.59
C ILE A 88 11.65 -4.00 -9.47
N ALA A 89 12.60 -3.63 -8.62
CA ALA A 89 13.84 -4.38 -8.43
C ALA A 89 14.54 -4.72 -9.76
N ASN A 90 14.64 -3.78 -10.69
CA ASN A 90 15.19 -3.89 -12.06
C ASN A 90 14.34 -4.70 -13.06
N ILE A 91 13.20 -5.21 -12.67
CA ILE A 91 12.27 -5.90 -13.57
C ILE A 91 11.28 -4.88 -14.11
N ALA A 92 11.28 -4.67 -15.42
CA ALA A 92 10.34 -3.79 -16.08
C ALA A 92 8.93 -4.39 -16.10
N VAL A 93 7.94 -3.62 -15.67
CA VAL A 93 6.53 -3.99 -15.74
C VAL A 93 6.00 -3.58 -17.12
N PRO A 94 5.35 -4.49 -17.87
CA PRO A 94 4.73 -4.15 -19.14
C PRO A 94 3.69 -3.03 -18.96
N PHE A 95 3.69 -2.03 -19.85
CA PHE A 95 2.81 -0.87 -19.76
C PHE A 95 1.33 -1.23 -19.60
N ALA A 96 0.87 -2.26 -20.35
CA ALA A 96 -0.50 -2.75 -20.27
C ALA A 96 -0.88 -3.37 -18.91
N LEU A 97 0.10 -3.62 -18.03
CA LEU A 97 -0.10 -4.20 -16.70
C LEU A 97 0.03 -3.17 -15.58
N GLU A 98 0.54 -1.96 -15.84
CA GLU A 98 0.67 -0.93 -14.82
C GLU A 98 -0.69 -0.54 -14.22
N ASN A 99 -1.74 -0.41 -15.04
CA ASN A 99 -3.10 -0.12 -14.60
C ASN A 99 -3.87 -1.36 -14.09
N ARG A 100 -3.16 -2.44 -13.78
CA ARG A 100 -3.63 -3.58 -12.97
C ARG A 100 -3.11 -3.53 -11.54
N HIS A 101 -2.59 -2.39 -11.14
CA HIS A 101 -2.24 -2.04 -9.77
C HIS A 101 -1.07 -2.83 -9.18
N PHE A 102 -0.46 -2.24 -8.17
CA PHE A 102 0.70 -2.76 -7.46
C PHE A 102 0.36 -2.96 -5.99
N LEU A 103 0.79 -4.08 -5.43
CA LEU A 103 0.68 -4.37 -4.00
C LEU A 103 2.04 -4.81 -3.46
N PHE A 104 2.54 -4.08 -2.48
CA PHE A 104 3.79 -4.37 -1.80
C PHE A 104 3.49 -4.81 -0.37
N VAL A 105 3.82 -6.06 -0.03
CA VAL A 105 3.52 -6.64 1.27
C VAL A 105 4.80 -7.00 2.00
N GLY A 106 4.92 -6.55 3.24
CA GLY A 106 6.08 -6.87 4.08
C GLY A 106 6.08 -6.11 5.41
N SER A 107 6.77 -6.64 6.38
CA SER A 107 6.98 -6.03 7.70
C SER A 107 7.74 -4.70 7.60
N PRO A 108 7.70 -3.83 8.64
CA PRO A 108 8.50 -2.62 8.68
C PRO A 108 9.99 -2.87 8.41
N GLY A 109 10.65 -1.93 7.74
CA GLY A 109 12.09 -2.01 7.45
C GLY A 109 12.51 -2.98 6.35
N THR A 110 11.59 -3.71 5.72
CA THR A 110 11.91 -4.70 4.68
C THR A 110 12.15 -4.11 3.28
N GLY A 111 11.86 -2.81 3.08
CA GLY A 111 12.12 -2.10 1.84
C GLY A 111 10.87 -1.67 1.06
N LYS A 112 9.67 -1.65 1.66
CA LYS A 112 8.45 -1.15 1.00
C LYS A 112 8.61 0.27 0.46
N SER A 113 9.06 1.24 1.29
CA SER A 113 9.27 2.63 0.87
C SER A 113 10.20 2.75 -0.32
N GLN A 114 11.22 1.88 -0.46
CA GLN A 114 12.10 1.86 -1.63
C GLN A 114 11.36 1.53 -2.94
N LEU A 115 10.30 0.74 -2.86
CA LEU A 115 9.47 0.42 -4.03
C LEU A 115 8.57 1.58 -4.40
N PHE A 116 8.00 2.25 -3.41
CA PHE A 116 7.23 3.48 -3.64
C PHE A 116 8.11 4.54 -4.32
N LEU A 117 9.33 4.75 -3.83
CA LEU A 117 10.31 5.67 -4.45
C LEU A 117 10.63 5.28 -5.90
N GLN A 118 10.85 3.99 -6.21
CA GLN A 118 11.12 3.53 -7.56
C GLN A 118 9.97 3.82 -8.52
N VAL A 119 8.74 3.49 -8.13
CA VAL A 119 7.55 3.73 -8.96
C VAL A 119 7.28 5.22 -9.10
N ALA A 120 7.37 6.00 -8.01
CA ALA A 120 7.17 7.44 -8.00
C ALA A 120 8.18 8.16 -8.91
N LYS A 121 9.45 7.78 -8.87
CA LYS A 121 10.49 8.35 -9.73
C LYS A 121 10.15 8.19 -11.21
N VAL A 122 9.74 7.01 -11.63
CA VAL A 122 9.35 6.77 -13.03
C VAL A 122 8.08 7.54 -13.38
N ALA A 123 7.07 7.54 -12.51
CA ALA A 123 5.83 8.29 -12.71
C ALA A 123 6.11 9.79 -12.90
N ARG A 124 7.02 10.36 -12.08
CA ARG A 124 7.44 11.77 -12.18
C ARG A 124 8.21 12.05 -13.45
N GLN A 125 9.17 11.21 -13.84
CA GLN A 125 9.96 11.35 -15.07
C GLN A 125 9.10 11.28 -16.33
N ARG A 126 8.02 10.49 -16.31
CA ARG A 126 7.07 10.36 -17.41
C ARG A 126 6.05 11.49 -17.47
N GLY A 127 6.02 12.39 -16.49
CA GLY A 127 5.00 13.44 -16.38
C GLY A 127 3.60 12.89 -16.06
N ASN A 128 3.50 11.73 -15.41
CA ASN A 128 2.22 11.19 -14.99
C ASN A 128 1.67 11.95 -13.79
N GLY A 129 0.35 12.09 -13.70
CA GLY A 129 -0.31 12.63 -12.51
C GLY A 129 -0.28 11.67 -11.34
N ALA A 130 -0.32 12.20 -10.10
CA ALA A 130 -0.41 11.36 -8.92
C ALA A 130 -1.21 12.00 -7.77
N VAL A 131 -1.76 11.14 -6.92
CA VAL A 131 -2.38 11.44 -5.62
C VAL A 131 -1.67 10.57 -4.59
N ILE A 132 -1.23 11.18 -3.49
CA ILE A 132 -0.32 10.54 -2.53
C ILE A 132 -0.84 10.76 -1.12
N ALA A 133 -1.24 9.69 -0.45
CA ALA A 133 -1.42 9.66 1.00
C ALA A 133 -0.07 9.30 1.62
N ASP A 134 0.57 10.27 2.27
CA ASP A 134 1.99 10.21 2.62
C ASP A 134 2.19 10.29 4.14
N LEU A 135 2.28 9.10 4.76
CA LEU A 135 2.63 9.03 6.17
C LEU A 135 4.10 9.46 6.34
N ASP A 136 4.35 10.33 7.30
CA ASP A 136 5.65 10.95 7.58
C ASP A 136 6.28 11.77 6.44
N GLY A 137 5.55 11.99 5.33
CA GLY A 137 5.96 12.89 4.27
C GLY A 137 7.20 12.45 3.49
N GLU A 138 7.52 11.15 3.42
CA GLU A 138 8.70 10.65 2.72
C GLU A 138 8.67 10.97 1.22
N LEU A 139 7.53 10.72 0.56
CA LEU A 139 7.36 11.03 -0.86
C LEU A 139 7.23 12.53 -1.11
N THR A 140 6.64 13.27 -0.16
CA THR A 140 6.56 14.73 -0.20
C THR A 140 7.96 15.34 -0.20
N ALA A 141 8.83 14.90 0.71
CA ALA A 141 10.20 15.39 0.81
C ALA A 141 11.00 15.20 -0.49
N ASP A 142 10.78 14.07 -1.18
CA ASP A 142 11.55 13.74 -2.39
C ASP A 142 10.97 14.33 -3.68
N PHE A 143 9.65 14.47 -3.78
CA PHE A 143 9.00 14.72 -5.07
C PHE A 143 8.14 15.98 -5.15
N TYR A 144 7.83 16.66 -4.04
CA TYR A 144 7.01 17.87 -4.07
C TYR A 144 7.75 19.02 -4.79
N ARG A 145 7.04 19.72 -5.69
CA ARG A 145 7.56 20.87 -6.43
C ARG A 145 6.67 22.07 -6.15
N GLU A 146 7.19 23.02 -5.42
CA GLU A 146 6.48 24.25 -5.08
C GLU A 146 6.03 25.02 -6.34
N GLY A 147 4.81 25.56 -6.32
CA GLY A 147 4.20 26.28 -7.44
C GLY A 147 3.72 25.41 -8.60
N LEU A 148 4.01 24.11 -8.62
CA LEU A 148 3.57 23.18 -9.65
C LEU A 148 2.60 22.12 -9.10
N ASP A 149 2.96 21.52 -7.98
CA ASP A 149 2.18 20.50 -7.31
C ASP A 149 1.32 21.13 -6.19
N VAL A 150 0.37 20.38 -5.66
CA VAL A 150 -0.47 20.82 -4.54
C VAL A 150 -0.16 19.94 -3.32
N LEU A 151 0.01 20.58 -2.18
CA LEU A 151 0.11 19.91 -0.89
C LEU A 151 -1.15 20.27 -0.09
N LEU A 152 -1.87 19.25 0.37
CA LEU A 152 -3.13 19.40 1.09
C LEU A 152 -3.01 18.78 2.48
N SER A 153 -2.80 19.62 3.49
CA SER A 153 -2.71 19.25 4.90
C SER A 153 -3.15 20.45 5.75
N PRO A 154 -4.10 20.29 6.67
CA PRO A 154 -4.70 21.42 7.39
C PRO A 154 -3.69 22.30 8.13
N PHE A 155 -2.64 21.71 8.67
CA PHE A 155 -1.64 22.38 9.49
C PHE A 155 -0.38 22.80 8.76
N ASP A 156 -0.27 22.57 7.43
CA ASP A 156 0.87 22.99 6.64
C ASP A 156 0.61 24.38 6.00
N LYS A 157 1.59 25.27 6.06
CA LYS A 157 1.49 26.64 5.50
C LYS A 157 1.31 26.65 3.98
N ARG A 158 1.83 25.63 3.29
CA ARG A 158 1.76 25.49 1.82
C ARG A 158 0.39 25.01 1.34
N SER A 159 -0.45 24.54 2.29
CA SER A 159 -1.77 23.97 1.97
C SER A 159 -2.75 25.07 1.56
N PRO A 160 -3.41 24.95 0.41
CA PRO A 160 -4.57 25.79 0.11
C PRO A 160 -5.71 25.45 1.08
N ALA A 161 -6.60 26.41 1.30
CA ALA A 161 -7.84 26.18 2.01
C ALA A 161 -8.70 25.18 1.21
N TRP A 162 -9.23 24.17 1.90
CA TRP A 162 -10.10 23.15 1.31
C TRP A 162 -11.41 23.06 2.06
N SER A 163 -12.50 22.79 1.33
CA SER A 163 -13.83 22.56 1.89
C SER A 163 -14.50 21.38 1.17
N PRO A 164 -15.25 20.53 1.88
CA PRO A 164 -16.14 19.55 1.25
C PRO A 164 -17.15 20.20 0.28
N LEU A 165 -17.52 21.47 0.53
CA LEU A 165 -18.41 22.24 -0.33
C LEU A 165 -17.79 22.52 -1.71
N ALA A 166 -16.45 22.65 -1.81
CA ALA A 166 -15.75 22.85 -3.06
C ALA A 166 -15.78 21.61 -3.98
N GLU A 167 -16.14 20.45 -3.43
CA GLU A 167 -16.26 19.19 -4.18
C GLU A 167 -17.63 19.00 -4.82
N MET A 168 -18.54 19.95 -4.62
CA MET A 168 -19.91 19.91 -5.13
C MET A 168 -20.03 20.78 -6.40
N GLU A 169 -20.45 20.17 -7.50
CA GLU A 169 -20.81 20.82 -8.77
C GLU A 169 -22.34 20.84 -8.96
N GLY A 170 -23.06 19.99 -8.22
CA GLY A 170 -24.51 19.88 -8.28
C GLY A 170 -25.10 19.22 -7.01
N VAL A 171 -26.43 19.25 -6.92
CA VAL A 171 -27.17 18.74 -5.75
C VAL A 171 -26.89 17.25 -5.44
N TRP A 172 -26.61 16.45 -6.47
CA TRP A 172 -26.30 15.02 -6.33
C TRP A 172 -24.93 14.74 -5.73
N ASP A 173 -24.04 15.75 -5.66
CA ASP A 173 -22.70 15.56 -5.11
C ASP A 173 -22.71 15.51 -3.58
N ALA A 174 -23.74 16.04 -2.93
CA ALA A 174 -23.85 16.02 -1.48
C ALA A 174 -23.79 14.60 -0.91
N ASP A 175 -24.51 13.65 -1.50
CA ASP A 175 -24.50 12.25 -1.08
C ASP A 175 -23.13 11.60 -1.32
N ARG A 176 -22.49 11.91 -2.44
CA ARG A 176 -21.15 11.39 -2.79
C ARG A 176 -20.12 11.91 -1.78
N VAL A 177 -20.11 13.20 -1.49
CA VAL A 177 -19.18 13.81 -0.53
C VAL A 177 -19.45 13.32 0.88
N ALA A 178 -20.72 13.23 1.30
CA ALA A 178 -21.09 12.68 2.60
C ALA A 178 -20.60 11.25 2.78
N LYS A 179 -20.72 10.42 1.75
CA LYS A 179 -20.22 9.04 1.75
C LYS A 179 -18.70 8.95 1.79
N SER A 180 -17.98 9.85 1.14
CA SER A 180 -16.52 9.91 1.21
C SER A 180 -16.04 10.29 2.61
N ILE A 181 -16.77 11.17 3.31
CA ILE A 181 -16.44 11.62 4.67
C ILE A 181 -16.83 10.55 5.71
N ILE A 182 -18.03 10.00 5.60
CA ILE A 182 -18.53 8.93 6.47
C ILE A 182 -18.62 7.65 5.65
N ALA A 183 -17.59 6.80 5.75
CA ALA A 183 -17.56 5.54 5.03
C ALA A 183 -18.68 4.59 5.48
N ASP A 184 -19.09 3.68 4.60
CA ASP A 184 -20.08 2.64 4.96
C ASP A 184 -19.52 1.78 6.11
N GLY A 185 -20.34 1.57 7.14
CA GLY A 185 -20.01 0.67 8.25
C GLY A 185 -20.03 -0.80 7.81
N GLU A 186 -19.51 -1.66 8.69
CA GLU A 186 -19.61 -3.12 8.53
C GLU A 186 -20.57 -3.69 9.58
N GLY A 187 -21.28 -4.77 9.24
CA GLY A 187 -22.22 -5.42 10.15
C GLY A 187 -23.32 -4.47 10.67
N SER A 188 -23.45 -4.37 11.97
CA SER A 188 -24.48 -3.51 12.64
C SER A 188 -24.25 -2.00 12.48
N SER A 189 -23.01 -1.56 12.25
CA SER A 189 -22.71 -0.13 12.05
C SER A 189 -23.12 0.39 10.67
N LYS A 190 -23.45 -0.49 9.72
CA LYS A 190 -23.80 -0.11 8.36
C LYS A 190 -25.02 0.80 8.26
N GLU A 191 -26.08 0.48 8.99
CA GLU A 191 -27.30 1.28 9.00
C GLU A 191 -27.08 2.64 9.69
N TRP A 192 -26.35 2.65 10.80
CA TRP A 192 -26.05 3.87 11.55
C TRP A 192 -25.21 4.85 10.74
N ASN A 193 -24.16 4.37 10.08
CA ASN A 193 -23.35 5.22 9.20
C ASN A 193 -24.18 5.77 8.02
N LYS A 194 -25.11 4.98 7.48
CA LYS A 194 -25.99 5.44 6.42
C LYS A 194 -26.92 6.57 6.89
N TYR A 195 -27.47 6.47 8.09
CA TYR A 195 -28.27 7.55 8.66
C TYR A 195 -27.43 8.81 8.92
N ALA A 196 -26.20 8.64 9.39
CA ALA A 196 -25.26 9.75 9.55
C ALA A 196 -24.91 10.41 8.20
N GLN A 197 -24.74 9.63 7.14
CA GLN A 197 -24.55 10.13 5.77
C GLN A 197 -25.75 10.97 5.31
N PHE A 198 -27.00 10.58 5.60
CA PHE A 198 -28.18 11.36 5.23
C PHE A 198 -28.21 12.73 5.91
N ILE A 199 -27.89 12.79 7.21
CA ILE A 199 -27.80 14.08 7.92
C ILE A 199 -26.68 14.93 7.32
N LEU A 200 -25.50 14.37 7.14
CA LEU A 200 -24.35 15.10 6.56
C LEU A 200 -24.66 15.58 5.14
N SER A 201 -25.28 14.75 4.30
CA SER A 201 -25.67 15.13 2.94
C SER A 201 -26.65 16.31 2.93
N ALA A 202 -27.67 16.27 3.81
CA ALA A 202 -28.64 17.36 3.93
C ALA A 202 -27.98 18.67 4.38
N VAL A 203 -27.07 18.62 5.37
CA VAL A 203 -26.31 19.77 5.84
C VAL A 203 -25.42 20.33 4.76
N LEU A 204 -24.62 19.48 4.10
CA LEU A 204 -23.75 19.87 2.98
C LEU A 204 -24.55 20.60 1.89
N LEU A 205 -25.68 20.04 1.46
CA LEU A 205 -26.50 20.60 0.41
C LEU A 205 -27.04 21.98 0.78
N LYS A 206 -27.60 22.15 1.99
CA LYS A 206 -28.18 23.40 2.44
C LYS A 206 -27.14 24.49 2.62
N ILE A 207 -26.01 24.19 3.25
CA ILE A 207 -24.90 25.15 3.41
C ILE A 207 -24.31 25.54 2.06
N TRP A 208 -24.12 24.59 1.13
CA TRP A 208 -23.66 24.86 -0.23
C TRP A 208 -24.62 25.80 -0.99
N GLN A 209 -25.94 25.54 -0.91
CA GLN A 209 -26.97 26.38 -1.54
C GLN A 209 -27.05 27.79 -0.96
N SER A 210 -26.75 27.96 0.32
CA SER A 210 -26.74 29.28 0.98
C SER A 210 -25.44 30.04 0.80
N GLY A 211 -24.41 29.44 0.16
CA GLY A 211 -23.07 30.04 0.00
C GLY A 211 -22.29 30.08 1.32
N GLY A 212 -22.57 29.15 2.24
CA GLY A 212 -21.88 29.05 3.52
C GLY A 212 -20.47 28.44 3.41
N ASN A 213 -19.85 28.20 4.55
CA ASN A 213 -18.45 27.81 4.69
C ASN A 213 -18.27 26.64 5.68
N ASN A 214 -17.00 26.24 5.93
CA ASN A 214 -16.68 25.16 6.86
C ASN A 214 -17.12 25.46 8.30
N GLY A 215 -17.06 26.75 8.73
CA GLY A 215 -17.55 27.14 10.05
C GLY A 215 -19.03 26.85 10.23
N ASP A 216 -19.83 27.14 9.19
CA ASP A 216 -21.27 26.83 9.21
C ASP A 216 -21.51 25.31 9.26
N LEU A 217 -20.73 24.52 8.50
CA LEU A 217 -20.81 23.05 8.55
C LEU A 217 -20.55 22.53 9.96
N VAL A 218 -19.45 22.95 10.56
CA VAL A 218 -19.07 22.54 11.93
C VAL A 218 -20.14 22.98 12.93
N HIS A 219 -20.63 24.23 12.83
CA HIS A 219 -21.68 24.72 13.71
C HIS A 219 -22.92 23.82 13.67
N TYR A 220 -23.45 23.52 12.49
CA TYR A 220 -24.66 22.68 12.39
C TYR A 220 -24.41 21.22 12.78
N LEU A 221 -23.24 20.66 12.54
CA LEU A 221 -22.95 19.26 12.84
C LEU A 221 -22.53 18.99 14.28
N MET A 222 -22.04 20.02 15.03
CA MET A 222 -21.51 19.83 16.39
C MET A 222 -22.23 20.66 17.45
N PHE A 223 -22.67 21.89 17.12
CA PHE A 223 -23.05 22.88 18.12
C PHE A 223 -24.52 23.35 18.03
N SER A 224 -25.21 23.08 16.91
CA SER A 224 -26.60 23.53 16.74
C SER A 224 -27.57 22.73 17.61
N LYS A 225 -28.68 23.35 18.00
CA LYS A 225 -29.80 22.67 18.65
C LYS A 225 -30.47 21.68 17.66
N ASN A 226 -31.08 20.63 18.21
CA ASN A 226 -31.80 19.65 17.40
C ASN A 226 -32.92 20.26 16.54
N GLU A 227 -33.56 21.32 17.03
CA GLU A 227 -34.61 22.05 16.30
C GLU A 227 -34.06 22.76 15.06
N ASP A 228 -32.90 23.38 15.17
CA ASP A 228 -32.22 24.07 14.05
C ASP A 228 -31.76 23.08 13.02
N LEU A 229 -31.14 21.95 13.45
CA LEU A 229 -30.73 20.87 12.58
C LEU A 229 -31.91 20.18 11.90
N LYS A 230 -33.03 19.98 12.64
CA LYS A 230 -34.32 19.49 12.11
C LYS A 230 -34.84 20.37 10.98
N ALA A 231 -34.86 21.70 11.22
CA ALA A 231 -35.31 22.68 10.23
C ALA A 231 -34.42 22.67 8.98
N LEU A 232 -33.11 22.50 9.15
CA LEU A 232 -32.17 22.42 8.04
C LEU A 232 -32.35 21.13 7.25
N CYS A 233 -32.63 20.00 7.89
CA CYS A 233 -32.86 18.70 7.27
C CYS A 233 -34.28 18.54 6.70
N ASP A 234 -35.18 19.50 6.88
CA ASP A 234 -36.56 19.39 6.40
C ASP A 234 -36.62 19.22 4.88
N GLY A 235 -37.50 18.32 4.46
CA GLY A 235 -37.66 17.94 3.04
C GLY A 235 -36.55 17.02 2.48
N SER A 236 -35.62 16.54 3.31
CA SER A 236 -34.57 15.54 2.94
C SER A 236 -34.90 14.14 3.50
N GLU A 237 -34.11 13.13 3.11
CA GLU A 237 -34.22 11.78 3.70
C GLU A 237 -33.92 11.77 5.21
N ALA A 238 -33.13 12.73 5.70
CA ALA A 238 -32.78 12.89 7.10
C ALA A 238 -33.97 13.34 7.96
N SER A 239 -35.02 13.97 7.41
CA SER A 239 -36.17 14.51 8.18
C SER A 239 -36.87 13.46 9.04
N ARG A 240 -36.91 12.20 8.57
CA ARG A 240 -37.52 11.08 9.32
C ARG A 240 -36.81 10.75 10.64
N MET A 241 -35.54 11.12 10.79
CA MET A 241 -34.79 10.87 12.01
C MET A 241 -35.14 11.84 13.15
N PHE A 242 -35.87 12.88 12.82
CA PHE A 242 -36.35 13.89 13.76
C PHE A 242 -37.86 13.74 14.11
N GLU A 243 -38.47 12.59 13.76
CA GLU A 243 -39.84 12.27 14.11
C GLU A 243 -39.94 11.93 15.62
N ASP A 244 -41.12 12.18 16.21
CA ASP A 244 -41.39 11.89 17.61
C ASP A 244 -41.18 10.40 17.93
N GLY A 245 -40.47 10.11 19.02
CA GLY A 245 -40.10 8.74 19.41
C GLY A 245 -38.76 8.24 18.87
N ALA A 246 -38.04 9.00 18.03
CA ALA A 246 -36.74 8.65 17.47
C ALA A 246 -35.55 9.25 18.25
N GLU A 247 -35.75 9.89 19.41
CA GLU A 247 -34.76 10.70 20.13
C GLU A 247 -33.48 9.91 20.46
N ARG A 248 -33.63 8.64 20.92
CA ARG A 248 -32.48 7.78 21.23
C ARG A 248 -31.68 7.40 19.96
N MET A 249 -32.39 7.13 18.88
CA MET A 249 -31.81 6.85 17.60
C MET A 249 -31.04 8.06 17.07
N LEU A 250 -31.68 9.24 17.11
CA LEU A 250 -31.07 10.50 16.68
C LEU A 250 -29.82 10.82 17.50
N SER A 251 -29.84 10.68 18.83
CA SER A 251 -28.67 10.91 19.69
C SER A 251 -27.48 10.01 19.27
N SER A 252 -27.73 8.74 18.97
CA SER A 252 -26.69 7.82 18.50
C SER A 252 -26.13 8.23 17.12
N ILE A 253 -26.99 8.66 16.19
CA ILE A 253 -26.59 9.13 14.87
C ILE A 253 -25.77 10.42 14.97
N LEU A 254 -26.22 11.38 15.78
CA LEU A 254 -25.51 12.65 16.00
C LEU A 254 -24.14 12.43 16.63
N SER A 255 -23.98 11.44 17.51
CA SER A 255 -22.67 11.06 18.05
C SER A 255 -21.71 10.62 16.94
N ILE A 256 -22.18 9.85 15.95
CA ILE A 256 -21.38 9.45 14.79
C ILE A 256 -21.03 10.68 13.94
N VAL A 257 -22.04 11.50 13.61
CA VAL A 257 -21.85 12.74 12.82
C VAL A 257 -20.82 13.66 13.48
N SER A 258 -20.95 13.90 14.78
CA SER A 258 -20.03 14.76 15.55
C SER A 258 -18.61 14.20 15.56
N SER A 259 -18.45 12.87 15.63
CA SER A 259 -17.12 12.23 15.55
C SER A 259 -16.41 12.57 14.24
N PHE A 260 -17.11 12.55 13.10
CA PHE A 260 -16.56 12.94 11.80
C PHE A 260 -16.42 14.46 11.67
N ALA A 261 -17.36 15.23 12.23
CA ALA A 261 -17.31 16.70 12.22
C ALA A 261 -16.09 17.26 12.95
N LYS A 262 -15.60 16.59 14.00
CA LYS A 262 -14.31 16.91 14.65
C LYS A 262 -13.15 17.00 13.67
N THR A 263 -13.16 16.16 12.66
CA THR A 263 -12.14 16.19 11.60
C THR A 263 -12.31 17.41 10.69
N LEU A 264 -13.54 17.80 10.38
CA LEU A 264 -13.82 19.00 9.60
C LEU A 264 -13.47 20.28 10.35
N ASN A 265 -13.56 20.28 11.68
CA ASN A 265 -13.18 21.41 12.52
C ASN A 265 -11.67 21.76 12.46
N LYS A 266 -10.83 20.86 11.91
CA LYS A 266 -9.39 21.12 11.66
C LYS A 266 -9.14 21.92 10.38
N LEU A 267 -10.16 22.12 9.56
CA LEU A 267 -10.06 22.87 8.32
C LEU A 267 -10.20 24.38 8.54
N ASP A 268 -9.74 25.16 7.58
CA ASP A 268 -9.99 26.61 7.58
C ASP A 268 -11.50 26.87 7.62
N LYS A 269 -11.98 27.55 8.67
CA LYS A 269 -13.41 27.86 8.91
C LYS A 269 -14.02 28.70 7.78
N ASN A 270 -13.22 29.52 7.08
CA ASN A 270 -13.69 30.40 6.00
C ASN A 270 -13.71 29.71 4.62
N ALA A 271 -13.14 28.52 4.52
CA ALA A 271 -13.16 27.79 3.25
C ALA A 271 -14.59 27.39 2.84
N ASN A 272 -14.89 27.54 1.56
CA ASN A 272 -16.22 27.38 0.99
C ASN A 272 -16.18 26.71 -0.40
N ALA A 273 -17.25 26.81 -1.16
CA ALA A 273 -17.37 26.22 -2.51
C ALA A 273 -16.34 26.73 -3.53
N ASP A 274 -15.79 27.94 -3.32
CA ASP A 274 -14.78 28.55 -4.22
C ASP A 274 -13.33 28.18 -3.82
N SER A 275 -13.14 27.47 -2.72
CA SER A 275 -11.84 27.00 -2.25
C SER A 275 -11.24 25.94 -3.18
N PHE A 276 -10.03 25.48 -2.87
CA PHE A 276 -9.39 24.41 -3.65
C PHE A 276 -10.29 23.17 -3.75
N SER A 277 -10.41 22.59 -4.94
CA SER A 277 -11.19 21.38 -5.19
C SER A 277 -10.31 20.26 -5.71
N ILE A 278 -10.31 19.14 -4.98
CA ILE A 278 -9.66 17.87 -5.37
C ILE A 278 -10.30 17.36 -6.66
N THR A 279 -11.62 17.41 -6.75
CA THR A 279 -12.38 16.97 -7.93
C THR A 279 -11.95 17.70 -9.19
N LYS A 280 -11.89 19.03 -9.15
CA LYS A 280 -11.43 19.85 -10.28
C LYS A 280 -9.97 19.57 -10.62
N PHE A 281 -9.10 19.48 -9.63
CA PHE A 281 -7.67 19.19 -9.80
C PHE A 281 -7.44 17.85 -10.49
N VAL A 282 -8.09 16.77 -10.02
CA VAL A 282 -7.91 15.43 -10.58
C VAL A 282 -8.51 15.31 -11.98
N LYS A 283 -9.68 15.90 -12.23
CA LYS A 283 -10.30 15.95 -13.57
C LYS A 283 -9.40 16.71 -14.56
N GLU A 284 -8.91 17.88 -14.20
CA GLU A 284 -8.02 18.67 -15.05
C GLU A 284 -6.71 17.92 -15.34
N ASN A 285 -6.10 17.35 -14.32
CA ASN A 285 -4.87 16.56 -14.47
C ASN A 285 -5.11 15.33 -15.39
N ALA A 286 -6.23 14.66 -15.23
CA ALA A 286 -6.60 13.54 -16.06
C ALA A 286 -6.90 13.94 -17.52
N GLU A 287 -7.57 15.06 -17.76
CA GLU A 287 -7.97 15.48 -19.11
C GLU A 287 -6.82 16.14 -19.89
N LYS A 288 -6.01 16.96 -19.21
CA LYS A 288 -4.93 17.75 -19.84
C LYS A 288 -3.55 17.10 -19.70
N ASN A 289 -3.44 16.00 -18.98
CA ASN A 289 -2.17 15.31 -18.65
C ASN A 289 -1.12 16.30 -18.11
N THR A 290 -1.50 17.08 -17.10
CA THR A 290 -0.65 18.16 -16.57
C THR A 290 0.59 17.66 -15.83
N GLY A 291 0.60 16.40 -15.38
CA GLY A 291 1.68 15.79 -14.61
C GLY A 291 1.85 16.39 -13.20
N LYS A 292 0.83 17.10 -12.71
CA LYS A 292 0.81 17.64 -11.35
C LYS A 292 0.48 16.56 -10.34
N TRP A 293 1.03 16.69 -9.14
CA TRP A 293 0.79 15.75 -8.05
C TRP A 293 0.05 16.43 -6.90
N LEU A 294 -0.83 15.67 -6.25
CA LEU A 294 -1.52 16.06 -5.03
C LEU A 294 -0.92 15.25 -3.87
N PHE A 295 -0.27 15.94 -2.95
CA PHE A 295 0.33 15.37 -1.75
C PHE A 295 -0.56 15.62 -0.55
N MET A 296 -0.75 14.60 0.26
CA MET A 296 -1.48 14.65 1.52
C MET A 296 -0.58 14.11 2.63
N PRO A 297 0.44 14.89 3.05
CA PRO A 297 1.36 14.44 4.08
C PRO A 297 0.72 14.57 5.46
N VAL A 298 1.00 13.59 6.32
CA VAL A 298 0.61 13.60 7.71
C VAL A 298 1.75 13.10 8.59
N ARG A 299 2.02 13.82 9.65
CA ARG A 299 2.98 13.45 10.68
C ARG A 299 2.39 12.35 11.56
N ASP A 300 3.20 11.40 12.02
CA ASP A 300 2.75 10.22 12.78
C ASP A 300 1.96 10.57 14.04
N ASP A 301 2.40 11.62 14.78
CA ASP A 301 1.71 12.12 15.99
C ASP A 301 0.33 12.75 15.69
N MET A 302 0.10 13.25 14.47
CA MET A 302 -1.18 13.80 14.02
C MET A 302 -2.05 12.77 13.27
N PHE A 303 -1.49 11.59 12.99
CA PHE A 303 -2.13 10.58 12.17
C PHE A 303 -3.52 10.14 12.69
N PRO A 304 -3.73 9.84 13.99
CA PRO A 304 -5.04 9.42 14.48
C PRO A 304 -6.12 10.48 14.24
N MET A 305 -5.75 11.76 14.28
CA MET A 305 -6.66 12.88 14.09
C MET A 305 -6.96 13.15 12.61
N LEU A 306 -5.98 13.04 11.73
CA LEU A 306 -6.08 13.44 10.33
C LEU A 306 -6.37 12.28 9.36
N SER A 307 -6.14 11.03 9.75
CA SER A 307 -6.34 9.89 8.87
C SER A 307 -7.76 9.79 8.27
N PRO A 308 -8.86 10.09 9.01
CA PRO A 308 -10.19 10.06 8.40
C PRO A 308 -10.38 11.15 7.33
N LEU A 309 -9.78 12.33 7.54
CA LEU A 309 -9.82 13.40 6.55
C LEU A 309 -9.10 13.01 5.27
N ILE A 310 -7.87 12.48 5.40
CA ILE A 310 -7.08 12.08 4.25
C ILE A 310 -7.75 10.91 3.51
N ALA A 311 -8.32 9.96 4.25
CA ALA A 311 -9.09 8.87 3.65
C ALA A 311 -10.26 9.42 2.79
N ALA A 312 -11.01 10.40 3.31
CA ALA A 312 -12.08 11.07 2.57
C ALA A 312 -11.56 11.82 1.33
N GLN A 313 -10.44 12.53 1.46
CA GLN A 313 -9.82 13.27 0.34
C GLN A 313 -9.30 12.33 -0.75
N VAL A 314 -8.69 11.20 -0.39
CA VAL A 314 -8.30 10.15 -1.35
C VAL A 314 -9.52 9.55 -2.04
N ASP A 315 -10.60 9.31 -1.29
CA ASP A 315 -11.86 8.79 -1.85
C ASP A 315 -12.46 9.75 -2.87
N ILE A 316 -12.50 11.04 -2.56
CA ILE A 316 -12.94 12.11 -3.47
C ILE A 316 -12.06 12.12 -4.74
N ALA A 317 -10.74 12.03 -4.60
CA ALA A 317 -9.81 11.97 -5.73
C ALA A 317 -10.06 10.76 -6.64
N ILE A 318 -10.29 9.59 -6.05
CA ILE A 318 -10.64 8.37 -6.79
C ILE A 318 -11.97 8.56 -7.52
N SER A 319 -12.98 9.07 -6.85
CA SER A 319 -14.30 9.35 -7.42
C SER A 319 -14.20 10.32 -8.61
N ALA A 320 -13.39 11.35 -8.50
CA ALA A 320 -13.12 12.31 -9.57
C ALA A 320 -12.49 11.63 -10.80
N LEU A 321 -11.48 10.76 -10.61
CA LEU A 321 -10.88 10.01 -11.71
C LEU A 321 -11.91 9.10 -12.39
N LEU A 322 -12.75 8.42 -11.62
CA LEU A 322 -13.76 7.50 -12.17
C LEU A 322 -14.79 8.20 -13.06
N THR A 323 -15.06 9.49 -12.83
CA THR A 323 -15.95 10.29 -13.68
C THR A 323 -15.28 10.85 -14.92
N SER A 324 -13.95 10.81 -15.04
CA SER A 324 -13.21 11.28 -16.20
C SER A 324 -13.44 10.42 -17.45
N LYS A 325 -13.06 10.92 -18.63
CA LYS A 325 -13.15 10.16 -19.89
C LYS A 325 -12.25 8.92 -19.88
N ASN A 326 -12.66 7.89 -20.59
CA ASN A 326 -11.84 6.70 -20.77
C ASN A 326 -10.58 7.05 -21.56
N ASP A 327 -9.43 6.63 -21.04
CA ASP A 327 -8.14 6.75 -21.70
C ASP A 327 -7.19 5.70 -21.09
N ASP A 328 -6.90 4.66 -21.83
CA ASP A 328 -6.06 3.54 -21.38
C ASP A 328 -4.56 3.80 -21.57
N GLN A 329 -4.20 4.89 -22.25
CA GLN A 329 -2.81 5.34 -22.42
C GLN A 329 -2.37 6.29 -21.29
N ARG A 330 -3.30 6.95 -20.65
CA ARG A 330 -3.04 7.78 -19.46
C ARG A 330 -2.64 6.95 -18.27
N ARG A 331 -1.83 7.56 -17.38
CA ARG A 331 -1.54 7.01 -16.02
C ARG A 331 -1.73 8.10 -14.98
N VAL A 332 -2.59 7.82 -14.01
CA VAL A 332 -2.74 8.59 -12.78
C VAL A 332 -2.48 7.64 -11.62
N PHE A 333 -1.41 7.89 -10.89
CA PHE A 333 -0.98 7.02 -9.79
C PHE A 333 -1.64 7.43 -8.48
N PHE A 334 -2.07 6.44 -7.71
CA PHE A 334 -2.54 6.61 -6.33
C PHE A 334 -1.58 5.85 -5.43
N PHE A 335 -0.75 6.60 -4.72
CA PHE A 335 0.18 6.04 -3.76
C PHE A 335 -0.46 6.08 -2.38
N VAL A 336 -0.69 4.90 -1.81
CA VAL A 336 -1.26 4.75 -0.46
C VAL A 336 -0.40 3.73 0.28
N ASP A 337 0.65 4.23 0.94
CA ASP A 337 1.44 3.37 1.80
C ASP A 337 0.62 3.00 3.03
N GLU A 338 0.73 1.75 3.45
CA GLU A 338 -0.01 1.17 4.57
C GLU A 338 -1.53 1.41 4.48
N PHE A 339 -2.13 1.10 3.30
CA PHE A 339 -3.52 1.47 3.01
C PHE A 339 -4.53 0.99 4.06
N ALA A 340 -4.21 -0.03 4.84
CA ALA A 340 -5.07 -0.54 5.89
C ALA A 340 -5.07 0.34 7.15
N THR A 341 -4.07 1.17 7.39
CA THR A 341 -4.03 2.05 8.57
C THR A 341 -4.89 3.31 8.41
N TRP A 342 -5.14 3.73 7.18
CA TRP A 342 -5.98 4.90 6.87
C TRP A 342 -7.47 4.69 7.20
N GLY A 343 -7.84 3.52 7.73
CA GLY A 343 -9.22 3.14 7.90
C GLY A 343 -9.84 2.66 6.58
N LYS A 344 -11.14 2.84 6.43
CA LYS A 344 -11.86 2.41 5.24
C LYS A 344 -11.94 3.54 4.21
N ILE A 345 -11.26 3.39 3.08
CA ILE A 345 -11.38 4.25 1.90
C ILE A 345 -12.34 3.54 0.94
N GLU A 346 -13.57 4.05 0.79
CA GLU A 346 -14.62 3.40 -0.03
C GLU A 346 -14.23 3.26 -1.50
N GLY A 347 -13.50 4.23 -2.04
CA GLY A 347 -13.06 4.28 -3.44
C GLY A 347 -11.96 3.29 -3.80
N ILE A 348 -11.29 2.65 -2.84
CA ILE A 348 -10.21 1.71 -3.15
C ILE A 348 -10.71 0.55 -4.03
N GLU A 349 -11.85 -0.06 -3.70
CA GLU A 349 -12.41 -1.14 -4.51
C GLU A 349 -12.80 -0.69 -5.93
N PRO A 350 -13.54 0.41 -6.13
CA PRO A 350 -13.76 1.00 -7.44
C PRO A 350 -12.45 1.37 -8.19
N LEU A 351 -11.43 1.88 -7.50
CA LEU A 351 -10.13 2.16 -8.09
C LEU A 351 -9.51 0.88 -8.69
N LEU A 352 -9.49 -0.20 -7.91
CA LEU A 352 -8.89 -1.47 -8.33
C LEU A 352 -9.71 -2.19 -9.42
N THR A 353 -11.04 -2.02 -9.44
CA THR A 353 -11.92 -2.79 -10.33
C THR A 353 -12.36 -2.00 -11.57
N LYS A 354 -12.49 -0.67 -11.49
CA LYS A 354 -13.11 0.17 -12.53
C LYS A 354 -12.17 1.19 -13.16
N ALA A 355 -11.12 1.65 -12.42
CA ALA A 355 -10.28 2.77 -12.88
C ALA A 355 -9.31 2.40 -14.00
N ARG A 356 -9.14 1.11 -14.33
CA ARG A 356 -8.27 0.66 -15.43
C ARG A 356 -8.54 1.40 -16.73
N LYS A 357 -9.82 1.53 -17.13
CA LYS A 357 -10.22 2.24 -18.36
C LYS A 357 -10.00 3.75 -18.28
N LYS A 358 -9.77 4.29 -17.09
CA LYS A 358 -9.51 5.70 -16.81
C LYS A 358 -8.01 5.98 -16.63
N GLY A 359 -7.16 4.96 -16.77
CA GLY A 359 -5.72 5.07 -16.56
C GLY A 359 -5.30 5.11 -15.10
N GLY A 360 -6.17 4.76 -14.15
CA GLY A 360 -5.84 4.71 -12.72
C GLY A 360 -4.88 3.57 -12.40
N CYS A 361 -3.83 3.88 -11.64
CA CYS A 361 -2.81 2.95 -11.17
C CYS A 361 -2.68 3.06 -9.64
N ALA A 362 -3.16 2.09 -8.90
CA ALA A 362 -2.93 2.04 -7.45
C ALA A 362 -1.56 1.43 -7.15
N VAL A 363 -0.85 2.04 -6.21
CA VAL A 363 0.37 1.54 -5.58
C VAL A 363 0.08 1.46 -4.09
N LEU A 364 -0.16 0.25 -3.60
CA LEU A 364 -0.62 -0.01 -2.24
C LEU A 364 0.47 -0.71 -1.43
N GLY A 365 0.69 -0.24 -0.21
CA GLY A 365 1.52 -0.90 0.80
C GLY A 365 0.65 -1.63 1.82
N LEU A 366 1.12 -2.75 2.32
CA LEU A 366 0.46 -3.53 3.37
C LEU A 366 1.50 -4.20 4.27
N GLN A 367 1.30 -4.14 5.58
CA GLN A 367 2.11 -4.91 6.53
C GLN A 367 1.42 -6.22 6.90
N ASN A 368 0.15 -6.15 7.29
CA ASN A 368 -0.62 -7.29 7.77
C ASN A 368 -1.96 -7.42 7.04
N VAL A 369 -2.25 -8.62 6.59
CA VAL A 369 -3.54 -8.92 5.95
C VAL A 369 -4.71 -8.83 6.95
N SER A 370 -4.46 -9.06 8.24
CA SER A 370 -5.47 -8.93 9.31
C SER A 370 -6.04 -7.51 9.38
N GLN A 371 -5.22 -6.46 9.30
CA GLN A 371 -5.69 -5.06 9.30
C GLN A 371 -6.62 -4.76 8.13
N ALA A 372 -6.29 -5.26 6.94
CA ALA A 372 -7.17 -5.11 5.79
C ALA A 372 -8.52 -5.83 6.00
N ARG A 373 -8.50 -6.99 6.70
CA ARG A 373 -9.73 -7.72 7.04
C ARG A 373 -10.60 -7.00 8.08
N GLU A 374 -9.99 -6.32 9.03
CA GLU A 374 -10.71 -5.49 10.01
C GLU A 374 -11.48 -4.35 9.34
N ASN A 375 -10.83 -3.63 8.43
CA ASN A 375 -11.43 -2.46 7.79
C ASN A 375 -12.45 -2.80 6.70
N TYR A 376 -12.20 -3.87 5.94
CA TYR A 376 -12.99 -4.19 4.74
C TYR A 376 -13.77 -5.51 4.84
N GLY A 377 -13.65 -6.23 5.96
CA GLY A 377 -14.19 -7.58 6.07
C GLY A 377 -13.36 -8.62 5.31
N LYS A 378 -13.53 -9.91 5.66
CA LYS A 378 -12.71 -11.01 5.14
C LYS A 378 -12.81 -11.19 3.62
N GLU A 379 -14.02 -11.20 3.08
CA GLU A 379 -14.26 -11.48 1.66
C GLU A 379 -13.86 -10.29 0.78
N ARG A 380 -14.23 -9.08 1.20
CA ARG A 380 -13.93 -7.86 0.47
C ARG A 380 -12.43 -7.58 0.46
N SER A 381 -11.73 -7.75 1.57
CA SER A 381 -10.26 -7.61 1.62
C SER A 381 -9.57 -8.60 0.67
N GLN A 382 -10.02 -9.85 0.61
CA GLN A 382 -9.48 -10.81 -0.35
C GLN A 382 -9.69 -10.38 -1.80
N THR A 383 -10.87 -9.85 -2.13
CA THR A 383 -11.18 -9.30 -3.45
C THR A 383 -10.27 -8.12 -3.79
N LEU A 384 -10.09 -7.18 -2.85
CA LEU A 384 -9.21 -6.02 -3.02
C LEU A 384 -7.78 -6.47 -3.33
N LEU A 385 -7.21 -7.30 -2.48
CA LEU A 385 -5.85 -7.79 -2.65
C LEU A 385 -5.67 -8.52 -3.97
N SER A 386 -6.58 -9.45 -4.32
CA SER A 386 -6.51 -10.22 -5.57
C SER A 386 -6.71 -9.38 -6.84
N SER A 387 -7.25 -8.16 -6.73
CA SER A 387 -7.40 -7.22 -7.85
C SER A 387 -6.08 -6.55 -8.26
N CYS A 388 -5.04 -6.63 -7.44
CA CYS A 388 -3.71 -6.14 -7.79
C CYS A 388 -2.98 -7.16 -8.68
N GLY A 389 -2.51 -6.71 -9.85
CA GLY A 389 -1.85 -7.58 -10.82
C GLY A 389 -0.35 -7.76 -10.60
N THR A 390 0.30 -6.82 -9.91
CA THR A 390 1.72 -6.88 -9.60
C THR A 390 1.91 -6.90 -8.10
N TRP A 391 2.50 -7.99 -7.60
CA TRP A 391 2.76 -8.21 -6.19
C TRP A 391 4.25 -8.33 -5.92
N LEU A 392 4.74 -7.61 -4.93
CA LEU A 392 6.03 -7.91 -4.33
C LEU A 392 5.83 -8.33 -2.88
N THR A 393 6.20 -9.57 -2.61
CA THR A 393 6.20 -10.18 -1.29
C THR A 393 7.59 -10.06 -0.69
N LEU A 394 7.71 -9.27 0.38
CA LEU A 394 8.91 -9.13 1.21
C LEU A 394 8.78 -9.98 2.47
N ARG A 395 9.76 -9.91 3.39
CA ARG A 395 9.66 -10.59 4.68
C ARG A 395 8.38 -10.18 5.41
N SER A 396 7.59 -11.17 5.80
CA SER A 396 6.41 -10.99 6.63
C SER A 396 6.53 -11.83 7.89
N THR A 397 6.65 -11.19 9.04
CA THR A 397 6.81 -11.87 10.34
C THR A 397 5.48 -12.40 10.89
N ASP A 398 4.36 -11.84 10.44
CA ASP A 398 3.03 -12.30 10.80
C ASP A 398 2.68 -13.63 10.09
N GLY A 399 2.25 -14.63 10.88
CA GLY A 399 1.99 -15.98 10.39
C GLY A 399 0.81 -16.06 9.41
N ASP A 400 -0.27 -15.34 9.69
CA ASP A 400 -1.47 -15.33 8.84
C ASP A 400 -1.17 -14.66 7.49
N THR A 401 -0.41 -13.57 7.51
CA THR A 401 0.04 -12.88 6.30
C THR A 401 1.01 -13.77 5.51
N ALA A 402 1.98 -14.42 6.16
CA ALA A 402 2.91 -15.32 5.50
C ALA A 402 2.18 -16.52 4.83
N GLU A 403 1.19 -17.11 5.51
CA GLU A 403 0.35 -18.17 4.93
C GLU A 403 -0.47 -17.68 3.74
N PHE A 404 -1.06 -16.49 3.84
CA PHE A 404 -1.80 -15.88 2.75
C PHE A 404 -0.91 -15.62 1.52
N LEU A 405 0.28 -15.07 1.74
CA LEU A 405 1.24 -14.78 0.66
C LEU A 405 1.77 -16.05 0.01
N SER A 406 2.15 -17.05 0.80
CA SER A 406 2.58 -18.37 0.30
C SER A 406 1.52 -19.00 -0.59
N ARG A 407 0.25 -18.93 -0.17
CA ARG A 407 -0.90 -19.42 -0.95
C ARG A 407 -1.07 -18.67 -2.27
N ASN A 408 -0.90 -17.35 -2.26
CA ASN A 408 -1.05 -16.52 -3.46
C ASN A 408 0.08 -16.73 -4.48
N ILE A 409 1.31 -16.97 -4.03
CA ILE A 409 2.42 -17.32 -4.91
C ILE A 409 2.13 -18.64 -5.62
N GLY A 410 1.55 -19.59 -4.90
CA GLY A 410 0.96 -20.78 -5.49
C GLY A 410 1.61 -22.09 -5.09
N ASP A 411 1.06 -23.16 -5.66
CA ASP A 411 1.49 -24.52 -5.46
C ASP A 411 2.16 -25.08 -6.71
N GLU A 412 3.04 -26.04 -6.53
CA GLU A 412 3.64 -26.84 -7.58
C GLU A 412 3.36 -28.33 -7.35
N ASP A 413 3.24 -29.07 -8.45
CA ASP A 413 3.22 -30.52 -8.44
C ASP A 413 4.66 -31.01 -8.70
N ILE A 414 5.18 -31.80 -7.79
CA ILE A 414 6.52 -32.39 -7.89
C ILE A 414 6.44 -33.89 -8.01
N ARG A 415 7.39 -34.46 -8.74
CA ARG A 415 7.67 -35.89 -8.77
C ARG A 415 8.90 -36.16 -7.91
N ARG A 416 8.74 -37.00 -6.93
CA ARG A 416 9.80 -37.51 -6.07
C ARG A 416 10.11 -38.95 -6.44
N VAL A 417 11.36 -39.22 -6.75
CA VAL A 417 11.83 -40.59 -6.98
C VAL A 417 12.42 -41.12 -5.67
N ILE A 418 11.77 -42.14 -5.13
CA ILE A 418 12.20 -42.80 -3.90
C ILE A 418 12.89 -44.10 -4.28
N ASN A 419 14.18 -44.19 -4.02
CA ASN A 419 14.96 -45.40 -4.20
C ASN A 419 15.06 -46.11 -2.85
N SER A 420 14.43 -47.26 -2.72
CA SER A 420 14.55 -48.15 -1.56
C SER A 420 15.50 -49.29 -1.91
N SER A 421 16.59 -49.44 -1.16
CA SER A 421 17.48 -50.59 -1.25
C SER A 421 17.30 -51.47 -0.02
N SER A 422 17.05 -52.75 -0.22
CA SER A 422 17.05 -53.80 0.81
C SER A 422 18.00 -54.92 0.39
N ASP A 423 18.37 -55.79 1.34
CA ASP A 423 19.22 -56.93 1.06
C ASP A 423 18.65 -57.89 -0.01
N GLN A 424 17.41 -57.71 -0.43
CA GLN A 424 16.70 -58.50 -1.44
C GLN A 424 16.50 -57.80 -2.79
N GLY A 425 17.00 -56.55 -2.95
CA GLY A 425 16.93 -55.80 -4.21
C GLY A 425 16.63 -54.30 -4.02
N SER A 426 16.84 -53.54 -5.09
CA SER A 426 16.48 -52.13 -5.13
C SER A 426 15.15 -51.94 -5.87
N SER A 427 14.24 -51.15 -5.25
CA SER A 427 13.02 -50.73 -5.91
C SER A 427 13.00 -49.19 -6.03
N THR A 428 12.54 -48.70 -7.19
CA THR A 428 12.34 -47.30 -7.45
C THR A 428 10.84 -47.05 -7.55
N SER A 429 10.32 -46.17 -6.71
CA SER A 429 8.92 -45.71 -6.77
C SER A 429 8.83 -44.21 -7.06
N GLU A 430 7.88 -43.82 -7.89
CA GLU A 430 7.60 -42.43 -8.17
C GLU A 430 6.41 -41.98 -7.32
N GLN A 431 6.59 -40.94 -6.56
CA GLN A 431 5.54 -40.31 -5.77
C GLN A 431 5.25 -38.92 -6.31
N PHE A 432 3.98 -38.66 -6.57
CA PHE A 432 3.50 -37.33 -6.97
C PHE A 432 2.93 -36.63 -5.74
N SER A 433 3.38 -35.40 -5.48
CA SER A 433 2.86 -34.61 -4.37
C SER A 433 2.72 -33.15 -4.77
N LYS A 434 1.72 -32.51 -4.15
CA LYS A 434 1.49 -31.06 -4.28
C LYS A 434 2.10 -30.37 -3.09
N GLN A 435 2.90 -29.34 -3.33
CA GLN A 435 3.49 -28.52 -2.27
C GLN A 435 3.45 -27.04 -2.60
N ARG A 436 3.63 -26.19 -1.56
CA ARG A 436 3.87 -24.75 -1.74
C ARG A 436 5.20 -24.52 -2.46
N VAL A 437 5.22 -23.59 -3.42
CA VAL A 437 6.46 -23.17 -4.10
C VAL A 437 7.41 -22.45 -3.14
N ILE A 438 6.85 -21.78 -2.13
CA ILE A 438 7.55 -21.17 -0.99
C ILE A 438 6.76 -21.38 0.29
N LEU A 439 7.41 -21.82 1.35
CA LEU A 439 6.75 -22.05 2.64
C LEU A 439 6.54 -20.72 3.37
N PRO A 440 5.47 -20.59 4.21
CA PRO A 440 5.29 -19.43 5.08
C PRO A 440 6.51 -19.12 5.94
N SER A 441 7.16 -20.17 6.49
CA SER A 441 8.37 -20.05 7.31
C SER A 441 9.58 -19.50 6.56
N GLU A 442 9.65 -19.68 5.25
CA GLU A 442 10.69 -19.09 4.40
C GLU A 442 10.41 -17.60 4.18
N LEU A 443 9.15 -17.22 3.92
CA LEU A 443 8.73 -15.81 3.82
C LEU A 443 8.99 -15.02 5.09
N GLN A 444 8.86 -15.66 6.26
CA GLN A 444 9.17 -15.04 7.56
C GLN A 444 10.66 -14.75 7.78
N LYS A 445 11.54 -15.39 7.01
CA LYS A 445 13.01 -15.31 7.16
C LYS A 445 13.72 -14.64 5.99
N LEU A 446 12.98 -14.06 5.06
CA LEU A 446 13.59 -13.34 3.95
C LEU A 446 14.53 -12.22 4.45
N PRO A 447 15.68 -12.01 3.83
CA PRO A 447 16.51 -10.83 4.10
C PRO A 447 15.78 -9.53 3.75
N ASP A 448 16.23 -8.41 4.33
CA ASP A 448 15.76 -7.10 3.92
C ASP A 448 16.11 -6.82 2.46
N LEU A 449 15.27 -6.08 1.77
CA LEU A 449 15.42 -5.75 0.35
C LEU A 449 15.37 -6.96 -0.60
N GLU A 450 14.97 -8.11 -0.14
CA GLU A 450 14.77 -9.30 -0.98
C GLU A 450 13.32 -9.77 -0.91
N GLY A 451 12.83 -10.31 -2.03
CA GLY A 451 11.44 -10.75 -2.11
C GLY A 451 11.11 -11.57 -3.34
N VAL A 452 9.84 -11.92 -3.44
CA VAL A 452 9.27 -12.63 -4.58
C VAL A 452 8.35 -11.68 -5.34
N LEU A 453 8.72 -11.36 -6.58
CA LEU A 453 7.92 -10.56 -7.50
C LEU A 453 7.02 -11.48 -8.33
N ASN A 454 5.73 -11.21 -8.31
CA ASN A 454 4.72 -11.84 -9.15
C ASN A 454 4.02 -10.79 -10.00
N ILE A 455 4.07 -10.91 -11.32
CA ILE A 455 3.40 -10.01 -12.27
C ILE A 455 2.34 -10.83 -13.01
N ALA A 456 1.08 -10.37 -12.97
CA ALA A 456 -0.01 -11.03 -13.68
C ALA A 456 0.26 -11.10 -15.18
N GLY A 457 0.20 -12.31 -15.74
CA GLY A 457 0.44 -12.53 -17.16
C GLY A 457 1.37 -13.73 -17.43
N PRO A 458 2.15 -13.69 -18.50
CA PRO A 458 2.95 -14.83 -18.90
C PRO A 458 4.27 -14.99 -18.10
N LEU A 459 4.63 -13.99 -17.30
CA LEU A 459 5.87 -14.01 -16.53
C LEU A 459 5.71 -14.91 -15.29
N PRO A 460 6.68 -15.80 -15.02
CA PRO A 460 6.68 -16.57 -13.77
C PRO A 460 7.02 -15.66 -12.60
N ALA A 461 6.63 -16.07 -11.39
CA ALA A 461 7.17 -15.45 -10.19
C ALA A 461 8.69 -15.57 -10.12
N GLY A 462 9.37 -14.59 -9.55
CA GLY A 462 10.82 -14.61 -9.48
C GLY A 462 11.39 -13.94 -8.24
N TRP A 463 12.55 -14.44 -7.83
CA TRP A 463 13.35 -13.81 -6.79
C TRP A 463 13.85 -12.46 -7.27
N VAL A 464 13.73 -11.44 -6.43
CA VAL A 464 14.24 -10.10 -6.73
C VAL A 464 14.97 -9.52 -5.53
N SER A 465 15.95 -8.64 -5.82
CA SER A 465 16.65 -7.86 -4.81
C SER A 465 16.48 -6.37 -5.14
N ILE A 466 15.97 -5.63 -4.18
CA ILE A 466 15.69 -4.20 -4.32
C ILE A 466 16.99 -3.44 -4.14
N LYS A 467 17.32 -2.62 -5.13
CA LYS A 467 18.45 -1.71 -4.98
C LYS A 467 18.02 -0.54 -4.10
N TYR A 468 18.76 -0.28 -3.03
CA TYR A 468 18.55 0.89 -2.20
C TYR A 468 18.76 2.18 -3.01
N MET A 469 17.78 3.07 -2.94
CA MET A 469 17.83 4.42 -3.50
C MET A 469 17.96 5.41 -2.35
N GLN A 470 18.97 6.26 -2.44
CA GLN A 470 19.12 7.36 -1.48
C GLN A 470 17.98 8.35 -1.71
N PRO A 471 17.17 8.69 -0.68
CA PRO A 471 16.21 9.78 -0.75
C PRO A 471 16.88 11.10 -1.11
N GLU A 472 16.26 11.89 -1.97
CA GLU A 472 16.83 13.17 -2.42
C GLU A 472 16.56 14.31 -1.42
N ARG A 473 15.42 14.24 -0.70
CA ARG A 473 14.96 15.22 0.30
C ARG A 473 15.09 16.68 -0.19
N ASN A 474 14.38 16.94 -1.29
CA ASN A 474 14.42 18.23 -1.98
C ASN A 474 13.73 19.35 -1.20
N VAL A 475 12.76 19.00 -0.34
CA VAL A 475 12.01 19.95 0.50
C VAL A 475 11.79 19.34 1.90
N GLU A 476 11.48 20.21 2.86
CA GLU A 476 10.99 19.75 4.16
C GLU A 476 9.64 19.06 3.98
N PRO A 477 9.43 17.87 4.59
CA PRO A 477 8.17 17.14 4.48
C PRO A 477 6.99 17.93 5.03
N PHE A 478 7.22 18.74 6.07
CA PHE A 478 6.22 19.57 6.74
C PHE A 478 6.74 20.98 6.95
N ASP A 479 5.93 21.99 6.67
CA ASP A 479 6.10 23.39 7.09
C ASP A 479 4.86 23.81 7.90
N LEU A 480 4.91 23.47 9.19
CA LEU A 480 3.74 23.64 10.06
C LEU A 480 3.44 25.12 10.29
N LYS A 481 2.16 25.44 10.35
CA LYS A 481 1.65 26.71 10.88
C LYS A 481 2.15 26.86 12.32
N ASP A 482 2.23 28.12 12.80
CA ASP A 482 2.73 28.42 14.13
C ASP A 482 2.06 27.51 15.18
N GLU A 483 2.88 26.84 16.02
CA GLU A 483 2.40 25.93 17.06
C GLU A 483 1.38 26.61 17.98
N ARG A 484 1.58 27.88 18.29
CA ARG A 484 0.60 28.67 19.06
C ARG A 484 -0.75 28.82 18.37
N SER A 485 -0.77 28.85 17.03
CA SER A 485 -2.01 28.87 16.26
C SER A 485 -2.70 27.52 16.29
N ILE A 486 -1.94 26.44 16.36
CA ILE A 486 -2.45 25.06 16.46
C ILE A 486 -2.95 24.79 17.88
N GLU A 487 -2.17 25.17 18.90
CA GLU A 487 -2.57 25.09 20.32
C GLU A 487 -3.81 25.91 20.61
N LYS A 488 -3.84 27.16 20.16
CA LYS A 488 -5.03 28.01 20.29
C LYS A 488 -6.27 27.42 19.63
N PHE A 489 -6.09 26.79 18.51
CA PHE A 489 -7.16 26.07 17.79
C PHE A 489 -7.65 24.84 18.57
N LEU A 490 -6.77 24.15 19.28
CA LEU A 490 -7.09 23.01 20.14
C LEU A 490 -7.72 23.46 21.47
N ASP A 491 -7.20 24.53 22.07
CA ASP A 491 -7.70 25.13 23.32
C ASP A 491 -9.11 25.73 23.13
N GLU A 492 -9.38 26.35 22.00
CA GLU A 492 -10.73 26.85 21.65
C GLU A 492 -11.75 25.67 21.55
N GLU A 493 -11.30 24.49 21.11
CA GLU A 493 -12.13 23.27 21.11
C GLU A 493 -12.45 22.75 22.52
N GLU A 494 -11.48 22.78 23.44
CA GLU A 494 -11.71 22.34 24.82
C GLU A 494 -12.65 23.32 25.54
N GLN A 495 -12.53 24.62 25.33
CA GLN A 495 -13.38 25.62 25.95
C GLN A 495 -14.82 25.58 25.40
N GLU A 496 -15.01 25.46 24.10
CA GLU A 496 -16.36 25.29 23.49
C GLU A 496 -17.02 23.97 23.95
N SER A 497 -16.27 22.89 24.14
CA SER A 497 -16.81 21.63 24.65
C SER A 497 -17.22 21.67 26.13
N VAL A 498 -16.54 22.48 26.95
CA VAL A 498 -16.83 22.67 28.37
C VAL A 498 -18.05 23.60 28.57
N GLU A 499 -18.24 24.63 27.74
CA GLU A 499 -19.43 25.50 27.81
C GLU A 499 -20.72 24.72 27.46
N ILE A 500 -20.66 23.76 26.56
CA ILE A 500 -21.80 22.89 26.17
C ILE A 500 -22.17 21.93 27.32
N GLU A 501 -21.20 21.40 28.08
CA GLU A 501 -21.47 20.55 29.24
C GLU A 501 -22.09 21.33 30.42
N THR A 502 -21.78 22.63 30.57
CA THR A 502 -22.28 23.45 31.70
C THR A 502 -23.65 24.03 31.47
N ASP A 503 -24.08 24.29 30.23
CA ASP A 503 -25.43 24.76 29.91
C ASP A 503 -26.52 23.67 29.93
N GLY A 504 -26.11 22.39 30.02
CA GLY A 504 -27.01 21.22 30.12
C GLY A 504 -27.40 20.80 31.53
N PHE A 505 -26.87 21.43 32.60
CA PHE A 505 -27.18 21.15 34.00
C PHE A 505 -27.78 22.39 34.69
N ILE A 506 -29.06 22.65 34.45
CA ILE A 506 -29.88 23.43 35.37
C ILE A 506 -30.96 22.48 35.93
N PRO A 507 -31.08 22.41 37.29
CA PRO A 507 -31.83 21.39 38.00
C PRO A 507 -33.36 21.48 37.82
#